data_86cb9a5708e69b5e6cb7dda14f237a00
#
_entry.id   86cb9a5708e69b5e6cb7dda14f237a00
#
_cell.length_a   1.000
_cell.length_b   1.000
_cell.length_c   1.000
_cell.angle_alpha   90.00
_cell.angle_beta   90.00
_cell.angle_gamma   90.00
#
_symmetry.space_group_name_H-M   'P 1'
#
loop_
_entity.id
_entity.type
_entity.pdbx_description
1 polymer ?
#
loop_
_entity_poly.entity_id
_entity_poly.type
_entity_poly.pdbx_seq_one_letter_code
_entity_poly.pdbx_strand_id
1 'polypeptide(L)'
;MDLVLLTALGVGGATFFGSLIGFIFKKISHRFSDIVLSFAAGIMLAAAVLGLILPSLEYGGKYGLITTVAGIFAGALCLNLIDKLVPHLHKLVGPDIESHNYANLSKVLLFVTAIAIHNLPEGIAAGVGFGSDNQTQALLIAGGIALQNIPEGMVIIGPMLAAGVSTKKALIIGLITGLVEVVGTFIGYFAVTLSSAILPFALAFAGGTMLYVISDEMIPETHAHGAQRGATYALLVGFCVMLISDVLLG
;
A
#
# COMPACT_ATOMS: atom_id res chain seq x y z
N MET A 1 18.13 7.82 12.98
CA MET A 1 16.99 8.77 12.85
C MET A 1 16.94 9.37 11.44
N ASP A 2 18.06 9.89 10.91
CA ASP A 2 18.09 10.55 9.59
C ASP A 2 17.68 9.60 8.44
N LEU A 3 18.13 8.33 8.49
CA LEU A 3 17.75 7.34 7.49
C LEU A 3 16.25 7.01 7.52
N VAL A 4 15.65 6.90 8.72
CA VAL A 4 14.21 6.67 8.90
C VAL A 4 13.41 7.85 8.36
N LEU A 5 13.84 9.09 8.64
CA LEU A 5 13.20 10.28 8.10
C LEU A 5 13.29 10.32 6.58
N LEU A 6 14.47 10.05 6.01
CA LEU A 6 14.65 10.01 4.56
C LEU A 6 13.75 8.93 3.92
N THR A 7 13.67 7.76 4.54
CA THR A 7 12.81 6.66 4.10
C THR A 7 11.34 7.05 4.17
N ALA A 8 10.89 7.62 5.29
CA ALA A 8 9.50 8.07 5.45
C ALA A 8 9.12 9.10 4.36
N LEU A 9 10.00 10.08 4.13
CA LEU A 9 9.79 11.07 3.08
C LEU A 9 9.87 10.46 1.67
N GLY A 10 10.69 9.43 1.47
CA GLY A 10 10.79 8.70 0.22
C GLY A 10 9.52 7.91 -0.10
N VAL A 11 8.98 7.19 0.88
CA VAL A 11 7.75 6.38 0.75
C VAL A 11 6.55 7.30 0.49
N GLY A 12 6.28 8.26 1.38
CA GLY A 12 5.16 9.18 1.20
C GLY A 12 5.33 10.15 0.03
N GLY A 13 6.58 10.50 -0.31
CA GLY A 13 6.92 11.29 -1.48
C GLY A 13 6.64 10.55 -2.79
N ALA A 14 6.78 9.22 -2.82
CA ALA A 14 6.48 8.39 -3.99
C ALA A 14 4.98 8.43 -4.34
N THR A 15 4.09 8.34 -3.35
CA THR A 15 2.64 8.50 -3.55
C THR A 15 2.28 9.88 -4.10
N PHE A 16 2.86 10.93 -3.54
CA PHE A 16 2.66 12.28 -4.05
C PHE A 16 3.21 12.45 -5.46
N PHE A 17 4.40 11.91 -5.76
CA PHE A 17 4.99 11.92 -7.10
C PHE A 17 4.11 11.16 -8.10
N GLY A 18 3.57 10.01 -7.72
CA GLY A 18 2.56 9.29 -8.49
C GLY A 18 1.35 10.16 -8.82
N SER A 19 0.84 10.89 -7.83
CA SER A 19 -0.28 11.84 -8.01
C SER A 19 0.04 12.93 -9.02
N LEU A 20 1.27 13.45 -9.05
CA LEU A 20 1.71 14.41 -10.08
C LEU A 20 1.74 13.78 -11.48
N ILE A 21 2.20 12.54 -11.59
CA ILE A 21 2.18 11.79 -12.87
C ILE A 21 0.72 11.58 -13.32
N GLY A 22 -0.16 11.13 -12.42
CA GLY A 22 -1.59 10.96 -12.71
C GLY A 22 -2.26 12.25 -13.20
N PHE A 23 -1.84 13.39 -12.65
CA PHE A 23 -2.31 14.69 -13.14
C PHE A 23 -1.83 15.02 -14.55
N ILE A 24 -0.60 14.66 -14.92
CA ILE A 24 -0.07 14.86 -16.29
C ILE A 24 -0.87 14.01 -17.29
N PHE A 25 -1.16 12.77 -16.93
CA PHE A 25 -1.88 11.80 -17.76
C PHE A 25 -3.41 11.78 -17.53
N LYS A 26 -4.05 12.90 -17.34
CA LYS A 26 -5.48 13.11 -16.95
C LYS A 26 -6.51 12.09 -17.48
N LYS A 27 -6.22 11.36 -18.55
CA LYS A 27 -7.06 10.31 -19.14
C LYS A 27 -6.26 9.00 -19.19
N ILE A 28 -6.18 8.32 -18.09
CA ILE A 28 -5.60 6.98 -18.02
C ILE A 28 -6.71 5.99 -18.38
N SER A 29 -6.45 5.10 -19.35
CA SER A 29 -7.42 4.04 -19.67
C SER A 29 -7.51 3.02 -18.53
N HIS A 30 -8.70 2.46 -18.28
CA HIS A 30 -8.88 1.40 -17.27
C HIS A 30 -7.88 0.26 -17.47
N ARG A 31 -7.66 -0.19 -18.69
CA ARG A 31 -6.69 -1.25 -18.99
C ARG A 31 -5.26 -0.90 -18.56
N PHE A 32 -4.83 0.33 -18.75
CA PHE A 32 -3.50 0.75 -18.31
C PHE A 32 -3.44 0.83 -16.78
N SER A 33 -4.47 1.38 -16.15
CA SER A 33 -4.62 1.41 -14.69
C SER A 33 -4.55 0.02 -14.08
N ASP A 34 -5.31 -0.94 -14.62
CA ASP A 34 -5.34 -2.33 -14.16
C ASP A 34 -3.95 -2.98 -14.24
N ILE A 35 -3.22 -2.78 -15.34
CA ILE A 35 -1.86 -3.33 -15.52
C ILE A 35 -0.90 -2.72 -14.49
N VAL A 36 -0.94 -1.40 -14.31
CA VAL A 36 -0.02 -0.68 -13.43
C VAL A 36 -0.30 -0.99 -11.95
N LEU A 37 -1.58 -1.03 -11.55
CA LEU A 37 -1.98 -1.46 -10.21
C LEU A 37 -1.66 -2.93 -9.93
N SER A 38 -1.87 -3.82 -10.91
CA SER A 38 -1.49 -5.23 -10.75
C SER A 38 0.02 -5.40 -10.58
N PHE A 39 0.83 -4.62 -11.30
CA PHE A 39 2.27 -4.61 -11.11
C PHE A 39 2.64 -4.18 -9.67
N ALA A 40 2.00 -3.11 -9.17
CA ALA A 40 2.16 -2.67 -7.79
C ALA A 40 1.75 -3.76 -6.78
N ALA A 41 0.60 -4.41 -6.98
CA ALA A 41 0.14 -5.53 -6.15
C ALA A 41 1.15 -6.69 -6.11
N GLY A 42 1.84 -6.95 -7.23
CA GLY A 42 2.89 -7.96 -7.31
C GLY A 42 4.11 -7.60 -6.46
N ILE A 43 4.59 -6.35 -6.54
CA ILE A 43 5.67 -5.85 -5.68
C ILE A 43 5.27 -5.96 -4.20
N MET A 44 4.07 -5.48 -3.87
CA MET A 44 3.52 -5.50 -2.52
C MET A 44 3.42 -6.92 -1.97
N LEU A 45 2.97 -7.88 -2.78
CA LEU A 45 2.88 -9.28 -2.39
C LEU A 45 4.25 -9.88 -2.04
N ALA A 46 5.27 -9.62 -2.87
CA ALA A 46 6.62 -10.09 -2.60
C ALA A 46 7.21 -9.40 -1.35
N ALA A 47 7.04 -8.09 -1.21
CA ALA A 47 7.50 -7.35 -0.04
C ALA A 47 6.83 -7.85 1.26
N ALA A 48 5.53 -8.12 1.24
CA ALA A 48 4.80 -8.66 2.39
C ALA A 48 5.32 -10.06 2.80
N VAL A 49 5.56 -10.95 1.82
CA VAL A 49 6.01 -12.31 2.11
C VAL A 49 7.49 -12.35 2.47
N LEU A 50 8.35 -11.81 1.60
CA LEU A 50 9.82 -11.92 1.74
C LEU A 50 10.35 -10.95 2.79
N GLY A 51 9.86 -9.71 2.79
CA GLY A 51 10.36 -8.65 3.67
C GLY A 51 9.76 -8.63 5.07
N LEU A 52 8.54 -9.14 5.26
CA LEU A 52 7.83 -9.03 6.53
C LEU A 52 7.49 -10.38 7.16
N ILE A 53 6.81 -11.27 6.43
CA ILE A 53 6.30 -12.53 6.99
C ILE A 53 7.44 -13.53 7.26
N LEU A 54 8.34 -13.74 6.31
CA LEU A 54 9.46 -14.66 6.50
C LEU A 54 10.41 -14.18 7.62
N PRO A 55 10.83 -12.90 7.68
CA PRO A 55 11.60 -12.38 8.80
C PRO A 55 10.88 -12.49 10.14
N SER A 56 9.55 -12.32 10.17
CA SER A 56 8.77 -12.55 11.41
C SER A 56 8.95 -13.96 11.97
N LEU A 57 8.99 -14.99 11.10
CA LEU A 57 9.24 -16.38 11.51
C LEU A 57 10.63 -16.52 12.12
N GLU A 58 11.64 -15.92 11.51
CA GLU A 58 13.04 -16.01 11.96
C GLU A 58 13.24 -15.29 13.30
N TYR A 59 12.79 -14.04 13.43
CA TYR A 59 12.92 -13.25 14.66
C TYR A 59 12.07 -13.80 15.82
N GLY A 60 10.98 -14.52 15.53
CA GLY A 60 10.11 -15.13 16.54
C GLY A 60 10.70 -16.36 17.24
N GLY A 61 11.81 -16.91 16.75
CA GLY A 61 12.51 -18.04 17.34
C GLY A 61 11.58 -19.23 17.59
N LYS A 62 11.59 -19.77 18.83
CA LYS A 62 10.76 -20.93 19.20
C LYS A 62 9.27 -20.72 19.00
N TYR A 63 8.79 -19.51 19.14
CA TYR A 63 7.37 -19.15 19.00
C TYR A 63 7.06 -18.47 17.66
N GLY A 64 8.02 -18.40 16.74
CA GLY A 64 7.92 -17.68 15.48
C GLY A 64 6.66 -18.03 14.68
N LEU A 65 6.37 -19.32 14.51
CA LEU A 65 5.19 -19.77 13.77
C LEU A 65 3.88 -19.24 14.40
N ILE A 66 3.72 -19.38 15.70
CA ILE A 66 2.49 -18.92 16.38
C ILE A 66 2.38 -17.40 16.33
N THR A 67 3.47 -16.69 16.60
CA THR A 67 3.51 -15.23 16.57
C THR A 67 3.22 -14.69 15.18
N THR A 68 3.80 -15.30 14.15
CA THR A 68 3.58 -14.89 12.74
C THR A 68 2.14 -15.12 12.30
N VAL A 69 1.60 -16.32 12.56
CA VAL A 69 0.20 -16.63 12.23
C VAL A 69 -0.76 -15.68 12.97
N ALA A 70 -0.54 -15.46 14.27
CA ALA A 70 -1.34 -14.52 15.05
C ALA A 70 -1.24 -13.08 14.53
N GLY A 71 -0.04 -12.64 14.16
CA GLY A 71 0.19 -11.32 13.58
C GLY A 71 -0.53 -11.12 12.25
N ILE A 72 -0.43 -12.08 11.32
CA ILE A 72 -1.11 -12.03 10.01
C ILE A 72 -2.63 -11.87 10.20
N PHE A 73 -3.24 -12.71 11.02
CA PHE A 73 -4.69 -12.62 11.25
C PHE A 73 -5.08 -11.38 12.03
N ALA A 74 -4.27 -10.91 12.96
CA ALA A 74 -4.52 -9.66 13.67
C ALA A 74 -4.47 -8.45 12.73
N GLY A 75 -3.51 -8.41 11.79
CA GLY A 75 -3.41 -7.37 10.78
C GLY A 75 -4.60 -7.37 9.83
N ALA A 76 -4.93 -8.53 9.28
CA ALA A 76 -6.09 -8.71 8.41
C ALA A 76 -7.41 -8.34 9.12
N LEU A 77 -7.59 -8.77 10.37
CA LEU A 77 -8.78 -8.43 11.16
C LEU A 77 -8.84 -6.94 11.48
N CYS A 78 -7.72 -6.32 11.83
CA CYS A 78 -7.65 -4.88 12.10
C CYS A 78 -8.13 -4.10 10.89
N LEU A 79 -7.63 -4.41 9.70
CA LEU A 79 -8.01 -3.74 8.47
C LEU A 79 -9.49 -4.01 8.13
N ASN A 80 -9.95 -5.26 8.23
CA ASN A 80 -11.35 -5.60 8.02
C ASN A 80 -12.31 -4.84 8.97
N LEU A 81 -11.89 -4.59 10.22
CA LEU A 81 -12.68 -3.80 11.17
C LEU A 81 -12.70 -2.33 10.80
N ILE A 82 -11.56 -1.77 10.39
CA ILE A 82 -11.48 -0.39 9.91
C ILE A 82 -12.37 -0.21 8.68
N ASP A 83 -12.32 -1.12 7.75
CA ASP A 83 -13.13 -1.13 6.54
C ASP A 83 -14.62 -1.17 6.81
N LYS A 84 -15.05 -1.92 7.82
CA LYS A 84 -16.45 -1.93 8.26
C LYS A 84 -16.90 -0.62 8.89
N LEU A 85 -15.98 0.11 9.52
CA LEU A 85 -16.27 1.42 10.12
C LEU A 85 -16.32 2.52 9.06
N VAL A 86 -15.57 2.36 7.97
CA VAL A 86 -15.57 3.29 6.83
C VAL A 86 -16.30 2.60 5.67
N PRO A 87 -17.50 3.08 5.28
CA PRO A 87 -18.26 2.47 4.18
C PRO A 87 -17.42 2.45 2.90
N HIS A 88 -17.14 1.25 2.38
CA HIS A 88 -16.34 1.07 1.19
C HIS A 88 -16.94 1.70 -0.05
N LEU A 89 -16.07 2.24 -0.88
CA LEU A 89 -16.38 2.82 -2.18
C LEU A 89 -16.97 1.78 -3.14
N HIS A 90 -16.53 0.52 -3.06
CA HIS A 90 -17.03 -0.58 -3.91
C HIS A 90 -18.55 -0.78 -3.90
N LYS A 91 -19.24 -0.40 -2.83
CA LYS A 91 -20.71 -0.44 -2.77
C LYS A 91 -21.38 0.85 -3.24
N LEU A 92 -20.64 1.95 -3.35
CA LEU A 92 -21.16 3.28 -3.67
C LEU A 92 -20.78 3.76 -5.08
N VAL A 93 -19.71 3.22 -5.63
CA VAL A 93 -19.22 3.49 -6.97
C VAL A 93 -19.44 2.22 -7.78
N GLY A 94 -20.63 2.05 -8.32
CA GLY A 94 -20.90 1.02 -9.32
C GLY A 94 -20.04 1.25 -10.57
N PRO A 95 -20.00 0.30 -11.55
CA PRO A 95 -19.19 0.39 -12.76
C PRO A 95 -19.44 1.63 -13.64
N ASP A 96 -20.38 2.50 -13.26
CA ASP A 96 -20.80 3.68 -14.00
C ASP A 96 -20.27 4.99 -13.41
N ILE A 97 -18.96 5.09 -13.12
CA ILE A 97 -18.33 6.37 -12.70
C ILE A 97 -18.45 7.43 -13.81
N GLU A 98 -18.63 7.03 -15.06
CA GLU A 98 -18.67 7.92 -16.23
C GLU A 98 -19.99 8.69 -16.42
N SER A 99 -21.08 8.34 -15.74
CA SER A 99 -22.41 8.82 -16.12
C SER A 99 -23.16 9.78 -15.18
N HIS A 100 -22.64 10.14 -14.00
CA HIS A 100 -23.41 10.98 -13.09
C HIS A 100 -22.71 12.21 -12.55
N ASN A 101 -23.14 13.33 -13.10
CA ASN A 101 -23.00 14.68 -12.53
C ASN A 101 -23.30 14.74 -11.02
N TYR A 102 -22.39 15.32 -10.24
CA TYR A 102 -22.63 15.96 -8.94
C TYR A 102 -23.19 15.15 -7.77
N ALA A 103 -23.17 13.88 -7.78
CA ALA A 103 -23.46 13.15 -6.58
C ALA A 103 -22.16 12.89 -5.81
N ASN A 104 -21.68 13.94 -5.09
CA ASN A 104 -21.14 13.68 -3.79
C ASN A 104 -19.66 13.91 -3.53
N LEU A 105 -19.39 15.06 -3.00
CA LEU A 105 -18.24 15.33 -2.13
C LEU A 105 -18.04 14.20 -1.08
N SER A 106 -19.15 13.61 -0.57
CA SER A 106 -19.10 12.45 0.33
C SER A 106 -18.49 11.20 -0.30
N LYS A 107 -18.70 10.90 -1.58
CA LYS A 107 -18.07 9.75 -2.26
C LYS A 107 -16.58 9.95 -2.43
N VAL A 108 -16.17 11.16 -2.78
CA VAL A 108 -14.74 11.51 -2.89
C VAL A 108 -14.05 11.43 -1.52
N LEU A 109 -14.69 11.89 -0.48
CA LEU A 109 -14.16 11.79 0.90
C LEU A 109 -14.01 10.33 1.33
N LEU A 110 -15.00 9.47 1.03
CA LEU A 110 -14.92 8.04 1.30
C LEU A 110 -13.78 7.38 0.53
N PHE A 111 -13.62 7.70 -0.76
CA PHE A 111 -12.51 7.20 -1.58
C PHE A 111 -11.14 7.60 -1.01
N VAL A 112 -10.97 8.88 -0.68
CA VAL A 112 -9.73 9.38 -0.06
C VAL A 112 -9.46 8.71 1.28
N THR A 113 -10.51 8.49 2.08
CA THR A 113 -10.36 7.84 3.38
C THR A 113 -9.97 6.37 3.21
N ALA A 114 -10.55 5.66 2.25
CA ALA A 114 -10.15 4.28 1.93
C ALA A 114 -8.65 4.22 1.59
N ILE A 115 -8.17 5.06 0.67
CA ILE A 115 -6.76 5.12 0.30
C ILE A 115 -5.87 5.47 1.50
N ALA A 116 -6.26 6.44 2.32
CA ALA A 116 -5.49 6.79 3.52
C ALA A 116 -5.41 5.62 4.53
N ILE A 117 -6.44 4.78 4.59
CA ILE A 117 -6.46 3.56 5.40
C ILE A 117 -5.43 2.54 4.89
N HIS A 118 -5.24 2.43 3.58
CA HIS A 118 -4.24 1.52 2.98
C HIS A 118 -2.82 2.05 3.16
N ASN A 119 -2.61 3.33 2.98
CA ASN A 119 -1.31 3.97 3.09
C ASN A 119 -0.73 3.93 4.52
N LEU A 120 -1.58 3.92 5.55
CA LEU A 120 -1.10 3.84 6.93
C LEU A 120 -0.39 2.51 7.25
N PRO A 121 -0.94 1.32 6.95
CA PRO A 121 -0.24 0.04 7.08
C PRO A 121 1.05 -0.05 6.28
N GLU A 122 1.11 0.53 5.09
CA GLU A 122 2.32 0.56 4.26
C GLU A 122 3.43 1.38 4.92
N GLY A 123 3.09 2.56 5.41
CA GLY A 123 4.02 3.34 6.21
C GLY A 123 4.49 2.57 7.44
N ILE A 124 3.59 1.92 8.20
CA ILE A 124 3.95 1.11 9.36
C ILE A 124 4.92 -0.01 8.95
N ALA A 125 4.67 -0.70 7.83
CA ALA A 125 5.55 -1.75 7.31
C ALA A 125 6.97 -1.23 7.03
N ALA A 126 7.09 -0.07 6.37
CA ALA A 126 8.37 0.59 6.13
C ALA A 126 9.10 0.93 7.45
N GLY A 127 8.36 1.39 8.46
CA GLY A 127 8.93 1.73 9.78
C GLY A 127 9.36 0.52 10.59
N VAL A 128 8.56 -0.53 10.62
CA VAL A 128 8.83 -1.78 11.35
C VAL A 128 10.08 -2.47 10.83
N GLY A 129 10.37 -2.39 9.52
CA GLY A 129 11.59 -2.92 8.93
C GLY A 129 12.88 -2.45 9.61
N PHE A 130 12.89 -1.23 10.15
CA PHE A 130 14.04 -0.69 10.91
C PHE A 130 14.19 -1.24 12.34
N GLY A 131 13.29 -2.09 12.79
CA GLY A 131 13.42 -2.81 14.06
C GLY A 131 14.41 -3.97 14.00
N SER A 132 14.79 -4.42 12.82
CA SER A 132 15.85 -5.41 12.61
C SER A 132 17.23 -4.75 12.55
N ASP A 133 18.27 -5.50 12.83
CA ASP A 133 19.67 -5.04 12.67
C ASP A 133 20.08 -4.97 11.17
N ASN A 134 19.25 -5.48 10.27
CA ASN A 134 19.51 -5.48 8.82
C ASN A 134 18.93 -4.24 8.14
N GLN A 135 19.73 -3.16 8.09
CA GLN A 135 19.34 -1.91 7.42
C GLN A 135 19.11 -2.08 5.91
N THR A 136 19.82 -2.98 5.26
CA THR A 136 19.62 -3.26 3.82
C THR A 136 18.23 -3.81 3.57
N GLN A 137 17.79 -4.76 4.37
CA GLN A 137 16.45 -5.33 4.26
C GLN A 137 15.36 -4.28 4.54
N ALA A 138 15.56 -3.41 5.55
CA ALA A 138 14.65 -2.31 5.82
C ALA A 138 14.49 -1.37 4.61
N LEU A 139 15.61 -1.04 3.95
CA LEU A 139 15.60 -0.19 2.76
C LEU A 139 15.00 -0.89 1.54
N LEU A 140 15.15 -2.19 1.40
CA LEU A 140 14.51 -2.98 0.34
C LEU A 140 12.99 -2.99 0.48
N ILE A 141 12.49 -3.24 1.70
CA ILE A 141 11.06 -3.17 2.00
C ILE A 141 10.51 -1.79 1.66
N ALA A 142 11.16 -0.75 2.19
CA ALA A 142 10.74 0.63 1.96
C ALA A 142 10.84 1.03 0.49
N GLY A 143 11.87 0.57 -0.23
CA GLY A 143 12.04 0.78 -1.67
C GLY A 143 10.95 0.10 -2.50
N GLY A 144 10.57 -1.13 -2.13
CA GLY A 144 9.42 -1.84 -2.72
C GLY A 144 8.12 -1.08 -2.51
N ILE A 145 7.87 -0.62 -1.27
CA ILE A 145 6.70 0.19 -0.94
C ILE A 145 6.71 1.52 -1.72
N ALA A 146 7.83 2.23 -1.77
CA ALA A 146 7.93 3.45 -2.56
C ALA A 146 7.68 3.21 -4.07
N LEU A 147 8.15 2.09 -4.61
CA LEU A 147 7.97 1.75 -6.01
C LEU A 147 6.49 1.47 -6.35
N GLN A 148 5.75 0.76 -5.48
CA GLN A 148 4.32 0.51 -5.67
C GLN A 148 3.46 1.77 -5.47
N ASN A 149 3.86 2.66 -4.59
CA ASN A 149 3.13 3.89 -4.27
C ASN A 149 3.06 4.86 -5.47
N ILE A 150 4.03 4.82 -6.39
CA ILE A 150 3.97 5.63 -7.62
C ILE A 150 2.75 5.25 -8.47
N PRO A 151 2.52 3.99 -8.87
CA PRO A 151 1.29 3.52 -9.49
C PRO A 151 0.02 3.90 -8.74
N GLU A 152 0.00 3.67 -7.44
CA GLU A 152 -1.18 3.92 -6.61
C GLU A 152 -1.53 5.40 -6.57
N GLY A 153 -0.56 6.26 -6.30
CA GLY A 153 -0.75 7.71 -6.34
C GLY A 153 -1.22 8.22 -7.71
N MET A 154 -0.76 7.59 -8.79
CA MET A 154 -1.16 7.95 -10.15
C MET A 154 -2.64 7.66 -10.41
N VAL A 155 -3.13 6.52 -9.97
CA VAL A 155 -4.50 6.05 -10.25
C VAL A 155 -5.56 6.82 -9.46
N ILE A 156 -5.20 7.40 -8.32
CA ILE A 156 -6.11 8.20 -7.48
C ILE A 156 -6.65 9.44 -8.20
N ILE A 157 -5.85 10.08 -9.03
CA ILE A 157 -6.14 11.40 -9.60
C ILE A 157 -7.30 11.36 -10.61
N GLY A 158 -7.35 10.33 -11.44
CA GLY A 158 -8.37 10.19 -12.50
C GLY A 158 -9.80 10.22 -11.96
N PRO A 159 -10.18 9.32 -11.03
CA PRO A 159 -11.51 9.30 -10.42
C PRO A 159 -11.87 10.59 -9.69
N MET A 160 -10.94 11.25 -9.01
CA MET A 160 -11.19 12.53 -8.35
C MET A 160 -11.55 13.63 -9.35
N LEU A 161 -10.80 13.74 -10.46
CA LEU A 161 -11.09 14.72 -11.51
C LEU A 161 -12.41 14.42 -12.21
N ALA A 162 -12.72 13.14 -12.46
CA ALA A 162 -13.99 12.71 -13.04
C ALA A 162 -15.18 13.03 -12.11
N ALA A 163 -14.99 12.96 -10.80
CA ALA A 163 -15.99 13.36 -9.80
C ALA A 163 -16.09 14.89 -9.61
N GLY A 164 -15.38 15.70 -10.41
CA GLY A 164 -15.45 17.16 -10.37
C GLY A 164 -14.59 17.82 -9.28
N VAL A 165 -13.69 17.07 -8.65
CA VAL A 165 -12.72 17.65 -7.71
C VAL A 165 -11.72 18.50 -8.48
N SER A 166 -11.49 19.73 -8.01
CA SER A 166 -10.52 20.60 -8.67
C SER A 166 -9.10 20.02 -8.55
N THR A 167 -8.29 20.22 -9.58
CA THR A 167 -6.88 19.77 -9.63
C THR A 167 -6.09 20.09 -8.38
N LYS A 168 -6.20 21.31 -7.86
CA LYS A 168 -5.51 21.72 -6.64
C LYS A 168 -5.93 20.87 -5.44
N LYS A 169 -7.22 20.60 -5.29
CA LYS A 169 -7.73 19.74 -4.21
C LYS A 169 -7.26 18.29 -4.38
N ALA A 170 -7.31 17.74 -5.59
CA ALA A 170 -6.85 16.38 -5.86
C ALA A 170 -5.36 16.20 -5.53
N LEU A 171 -4.51 17.17 -5.89
CA LEU A 171 -3.08 17.13 -5.54
C LEU A 171 -2.83 17.30 -4.02
N ILE A 172 -3.60 18.15 -3.34
CA ILE A 172 -3.51 18.27 -1.88
C ILE A 172 -3.90 16.94 -1.21
N ILE A 173 -4.92 16.27 -1.72
CA ILE A 173 -5.33 14.96 -1.24
C ILE A 173 -4.21 13.94 -1.44
N GLY A 174 -3.60 13.86 -2.64
CA GLY A 174 -2.45 13.00 -2.89
C GLY A 174 -1.25 13.30 -1.97
N LEU A 175 -1.03 14.55 -1.62
CA LEU A 175 -0.03 14.93 -0.62
C LEU A 175 -0.40 14.42 0.79
N ILE A 176 -1.66 14.58 1.19
CA ILE A 176 -2.13 14.14 2.52
C ILE A 176 -2.04 12.62 2.64
N THR A 177 -2.41 11.85 1.60
CA THR A 177 -2.29 10.38 1.61
C THR A 177 -0.83 9.95 1.75
N GLY A 178 0.11 10.59 1.05
CA GLY A 178 1.54 10.36 1.25
C GLY A 178 2.04 10.75 2.66
N LEU A 179 1.50 11.82 3.26
CA LEU A 179 1.85 12.18 4.65
C LEU A 179 1.35 11.15 5.68
N VAL A 180 0.26 10.44 5.40
CA VAL A 180 -0.21 9.32 6.25
C VAL A 180 0.85 8.21 6.30
N GLU A 181 1.52 7.90 5.19
CA GLU A 181 2.64 6.95 5.15
C GLU A 181 3.84 7.42 5.98
N VAL A 182 4.16 8.72 5.91
CA VAL A 182 5.21 9.30 6.76
C VAL A 182 4.89 9.07 8.24
N VAL A 183 3.65 9.36 8.65
CA VAL A 183 3.18 9.12 10.02
C VAL A 183 3.23 7.64 10.37
N GLY A 184 2.77 6.76 9.47
CA GLY A 184 2.83 5.31 9.62
C GLY A 184 4.26 4.81 9.83
N THR A 185 5.23 5.31 9.05
CA THR A 185 6.65 4.95 9.17
C THR A 185 7.19 5.27 10.56
N PHE A 186 6.87 6.44 11.10
CA PHE A 186 7.29 6.78 12.46
C PHE A 186 6.57 5.92 13.52
N ILE A 187 5.28 5.63 13.35
CA ILE A 187 4.55 4.72 14.26
C ILE A 187 5.21 3.35 14.28
N GLY A 188 5.48 2.76 13.11
CA GLY A 188 6.15 1.46 13.00
C GLY A 188 7.55 1.46 13.62
N TYR A 189 8.36 2.45 13.30
CA TYR A 189 9.70 2.61 13.84
C TYR A 189 9.71 2.74 15.38
N PHE A 190 8.90 3.63 15.95
CA PHE A 190 8.85 3.80 17.40
C PHE A 190 8.28 2.59 18.12
N ALA A 191 7.30 1.90 17.54
CA ALA A 191 6.75 0.68 18.12
C ALA A 191 7.85 -0.38 18.35
N VAL A 192 8.67 -0.65 17.34
CA VAL A 192 9.73 -1.67 17.43
C VAL A 192 10.97 -1.20 18.22
N THR A 193 11.24 0.10 18.25
CA THR A 193 12.33 0.65 19.09
C THR A 193 11.99 0.66 20.56
N LEU A 194 10.72 0.79 20.94
CA LEU A 194 10.27 0.68 22.34
C LEU A 194 10.43 -0.74 22.89
N SER A 195 10.25 -1.75 22.07
CA SER A 195 10.41 -3.14 22.47
C SER A 195 10.73 -4.04 21.28
N SER A 196 11.94 -4.56 21.22
CA SER A 196 12.34 -5.54 20.19
C SER A 196 11.54 -6.85 20.29
N ALA A 197 10.95 -7.15 21.44
CA ALA A 197 10.12 -8.33 21.62
C ALA A 197 8.84 -8.33 20.77
N ILE A 198 8.37 -7.16 20.36
CA ILE A 198 7.19 -7.04 19.51
C ILE A 198 7.52 -7.13 18.00
N LEU A 199 8.81 -7.07 17.65
CA LEU A 199 9.24 -7.04 16.22
C LEU A 199 8.63 -8.19 15.40
N PRO A 200 8.69 -9.47 15.82
CA PRO A 200 8.11 -10.56 15.02
C PRO A 200 6.61 -10.37 14.79
N PHE A 201 5.87 -9.99 15.82
CA PHE A 201 4.44 -9.74 15.71
C PHE A 201 4.15 -8.51 14.80
N ALA A 202 4.90 -7.43 14.97
CA ALA A 202 4.71 -6.19 14.19
C ALA A 202 4.99 -6.41 12.69
N LEU A 203 6.04 -7.17 12.35
CA LEU A 203 6.34 -7.58 10.97
C LEU A 203 5.18 -8.40 10.38
N ALA A 204 4.72 -9.44 11.10
CA ALA A 204 3.62 -10.27 10.64
C ALA A 204 2.30 -9.49 10.54
N PHE A 205 2.05 -8.57 11.47
CA PHE A 205 0.87 -7.71 11.46
C PHE A 205 0.87 -6.83 10.20
N ALA A 206 1.98 -6.15 9.91
CA ALA A 206 2.12 -5.34 8.70
C ALA A 206 1.98 -6.19 7.43
N GLY A 207 2.64 -7.37 7.36
CA GLY A 207 2.47 -8.31 6.26
C GLY A 207 1.02 -8.76 6.08
N GLY A 208 0.31 -9.02 7.19
CA GLY A 208 -1.10 -9.42 7.18
C GLY A 208 -2.05 -8.34 6.67
N THR A 209 -1.82 -7.06 7.04
CA THR A 209 -2.58 -5.94 6.48
C THR A 209 -2.36 -5.81 4.98
N MET A 210 -1.11 -5.92 4.51
CA MET A 210 -0.79 -5.86 3.09
C MET A 210 -1.44 -7.02 2.31
N LEU A 211 -1.39 -8.26 2.82
CA LEU A 211 -2.07 -9.39 2.18
C LEU A 211 -3.58 -9.20 2.08
N TYR A 212 -4.19 -8.58 3.10
CA TYR A 212 -5.61 -8.26 3.08
C TYR A 212 -5.94 -7.27 1.95
N VAL A 213 -5.23 -6.15 1.85
CA VAL A 213 -5.42 -5.14 0.78
C VAL A 213 -5.25 -5.77 -0.61
N ILE A 214 -4.19 -6.55 -0.82
CA ILE A 214 -3.94 -7.19 -2.10
C ILE A 214 -5.11 -8.11 -2.51
N SER A 215 -5.59 -8.92 -1.56
CA SER A 215 -6.59 -9.95 -1.83
C SER A 215 -8.01 -9.41 -1.93
N ASP A 216 -8.38 -8.45 -1.08
CA ASP A 216 -9.74 -7.94 -0.97
C ASP A 216 -10.01 -6.79 -1.94
N GLU A 217 -8.96 -6.05 -2.34
CA GLU A 217 -9.11 -4.82 -3.11
C GLU A 217 -8.32 -4.81 -4.42
N MET A 218 -6.99 -4.91 -4.37
CA MET A 218 -6.16 -4.70 -5.56
C MET A 218 -6.41 -5.75 -6.64
N ILE A 219 -6.43 -7.04 -6.30
CA ILE A 219 -6.67 -8.11 -7.28
C ILE A 219 -8.10 -8.03 -7.85
N PRO A 220 -9.17 -7.92 -7.04
CA PRO A 220 -10.52 -7.77 -7.58
C PRO A 220 -10.67 -6.55 -8.48
N GLU A 221 -10.17 -5.39 -8.08
CA GLU A 221 -10.25 -4.14 -8.85
C GLU A 221 -9.58 -4.29 -10.22
N THR A 222 -8.33 -4.75 -10.24
CA THR A 222 -7.56 -4.87 -11.49
C THR A 222 -8.07 -5.96 -12.44
N HIS A 223 -8.97 -6.82 -11.98
CA HIS A 223 -9.59 -7.88 -12.79
C HIS A 223 -11.04 -7.55 -13.21
N ALA A 224 -11.59 -6.40 -12.79
CA ALA A 224 -12.99 -6.04 -13.05
C ALA A 224 -13.26 -5.51 -14.48
N HIS A 225 -12.25 -4.97 -15.18
CA HIS A 225 -12.44 -4.20 -16.42
C HIS A 225 -12.05 -4.93 -17.71
N GLY A 226 -11.96 -6.28 -17.68
CA GLY A 226 -11.72 -7.10 -18.88
C GLY A 226 -10.26 -7.26 -19.30
N ALA A 227 -9.30 -6.73 -18.55
CA ALA A 227 -7.85 -6.88 -18.81
C ALA A 227 -7.18 -8.00 -18.00
N GLN A 228 -7.94 -8.97 -17.49
CA GLN A 228 -7.56 -9.94 -16.47
C GLN A 228 -6.23 -10.66 -16.75
N ARG A 229 -6.02 -11.16 -18.01
CA ARG A 229 -4.75 -11.82 -18.36
C ARG A 229 -3.56 -10.87 -18.28
N GLY A 230 -3.73 -9.64 -18.75
CA GLY A 230 -2.69 -8.60 -18.68
C GLY A 230 -2.36 -8.24 -17.24
N ALA A 231 -3.39 -8.06 -16.42
CA ALA A 231 -3.28 -7.81 -14.99
C ALA A 231 -2.53 -8.94 -14.27
N THR A 232 -2.90 -10.22 -14.52
CA THR A 232 -2.20 -11.37 -13.95
C THR A 232 -0.71 -11.39 -14.28
N TYR A 233 -0.34 -11.19 -15.56
CA TYR A 233 1.08 -11.14 -15.93
C TYR A 233 1.81 -9.94 -15.35
N ALA A 234 1.16 -8.78 -15.24
CA ALA A 234 1.74 -7.60 -14.60
C ALA A 234 2.03 -7.85 -13.12
N LEU A 235 1.11 -8.50 -12.39
CA LEU A 235 1.31 -8.92 -11.01
C LEU A 235 2.53 -9.85 -10.89
N LEU A 236 2.63 -10.87 -11.75
CA LEU A 236 3.78 -11.79 -11.74
C LEU A 236 5.10 -11.05 -12.04
N VAL A 237 5.09 -10.09 -12.95
CA VAL A 237 6.28 -9.27 -13.24
C VAL A 237 6.66 -8.42 -12.02
N GLY A 238 5.70 -7.76 -11.37
CA GLY A 238 5.95 -6.99 -10.15
C GLY A 238 6.52 -7.85 -9.03
N PHE A 239 5.94 -9.03 -8.81
CA PHE A 239 6.45 -10.02 -7.85
C PHE A 239 7.90 -10.42 -8.17
N CYS A 240 8.20 -10.75 -9.42
CA CYS A 240 9.54 -11.12 -9.84
C CYS A 240 10.55 -9.97 -9.68
N VAL A 241 10.16 -8.73 -9.98
CA VAL A 241 11.02 -7.55 -9.78
C VAL A 241 11.43 -7.42 -8.32
N MET A 242 10.47 -7.52 -7.39
CA MET A 242 10.77 -7.43 -5.97
C MET A 242 11.58 -8.64 -5.48
N LEU A 243 11.26 -9.85 -5.92
CA LEU A 243 12.02 -11.07 -5.61
C LEU A 243 13.49 -10.97 -6.08
N ILE A 244 13.72 -10.47 -7.30
CA ILE A 244 15.07 -10.28 -7.82
C ILE A 244 15.81 -9.22 -6.99
N SER A 245 15.13 -8.13 -6.62
CA SER A 245 15.71 -7.09 -5.78
C SER A 245 16.09 -7.63 -4.40
N ASP A 246 15.25 -8.44 -3.80
CA ASP A 246 15.50 -9.07 -2.50
C ASP A 246 16.73 -10.01 -2.57
N VAL A 247 16.81 -10.87 -3.58
CA VAL A 247 17.91 -11.83 -3.74
C VAL A 247 19.25 -11.16 -4.09
N LEU A 248 19.24 -10.05 -4.87
CA LEU A 248 20.47 -9.40 -5.31
C LEU A 248 21.00 -8.36 -4.33
N LEU A 249 20.15 -7.77 -3.52
CA LEU A 249 20.48 -6.64 -2.64
C LEU A 249 20.27 -6.95 -1.16
N GLY A 250 19.49 -7.99 -0.80
CA GLY A 250 19.23 -8.44 0.57
C GLY A 250 20.26 -9.48 1.00
#